data_1469338fd4b47a695dc0f810e27c9d72
#
_entry.id   1469338fd4b47a695dc0f810e27c9d72
#
_cell.length_a   1.000
_cell.length_b   1.000
_cell.length_c   1.000
_cell.angle_alpha   90.00
_cell.angle_beta   90.00
_cell.angle_gamma   90.00
#
_symmetry.space_group_name_H-M   'P 1'
#
loop_
_entity.id
_entity.type
_entity.pdbx_description
1 polymer ?
#
loop_
_entity_poly.entity_id
_entity_poly.type
_entity_poly.pdbx_seq_one_letter_code
_entity_poly.pdbx_strand_id
1 'polypeptide(L)'
;MPELADAGLPLGRGAHGEAVRDVQRRLGALGHHLGDDPAGDFGAATGVAVADFQAQRGLPADGIVGPVTWAALVEAGWRLGDRFLYHRTPMQRGDDVAELQSSLGALGFDAGRVDGICGPDTARALEEFQRNSGLTPDGICGPDSVSALRRLAGRRAGPTSVAQAREAVALRDAPRHLGERRIVIGAPGTLDALADRVWRLLSDAGAVVTVLHAADGSTQAREANDLGAELYVGLRLVAEPTCRLSFYATAGFESVGGRRLAELGGTELGTVLATEPVVRGMRLPVLRETKMPAVVCELGPVDEVVVQSADLATALTRGIAAWVEHRLDGTL
;
A
#
# COMPACT_ATOMS: atom_id res chain seq x y z
N MET A 1 14.75 -17.04 -8.35
CA MET A 1 13.70 -18.07 -8.38
C MET A 1 12.39 -17.40 -8.76
N PRO A 2 11.98 -17.34 -10.02
CA PRO A 2 10.68 -16.81 -10.46
C PRO A 2 9.67 -17.90 -10.83
N GLU A 3 9.85 -19.15 -10.42
CA GLU A 3 9.19 -20.29 -11.05
C GLU A 3 7.80 -20.71 -10.50
N LEU A 4 7.25 -20.02 -9.49
CA LEU A 4 5.89 -20.33 -8.99
C LEU A 4 4.82 -19.34 -9.43
N ALA A 5 5.19 -18.27 -10.15
CA ALA A 5 4.21 -17.33 -10.73
C ALA A 5 3.31 -17.98 -11.80
N ASP A 6 3.76 -19.11 -12.41
CA ASP A 6 3.03 -19.87 -13.42
C ASP A 6 2.28 -21.11 -12.85
N ALA A 7 2.45 -21.43 -11.57
CA ALA A 7 1.87 -22.62 -10.96
C ALA A 7 0.50 -22.32 -10.34
N GLY A 8 -0.53 -22.14 -11.18
CA GLY A 8 -1.91 -22.37 -10.78
C GLY A 8 -2.48 -21.48 -9.68
N LEU A 9 -2.07 -20.22 -9.54
CA LEU A 9 -2.76 -19.27 -8.67
C LEU A 9 -4.14 -18.89 -9.24
N PRO A 10 -5.18 -18.71 -8.41
CA PRO A 10 -5.15 -18.69 -6.95
C PRO A 10 -5.19 -20.10 -6.32
N LEU A 11 -4.55 -20.26 -5.13
CA LEU A 11 -4.66 -21.45 -4.29
C LEU A 11 -5.64 -21.20 -3.16
N GLY A 12 -6.56 -22.12 -2.97
CA GLY A 12 -7.56 -22.05 -1.90
C GLY A 12 -7.96 -23.45 -1.46
N ARG A 13 -9.00 -23.56 -0.63
CA ARG A 13 -9.48 -24.82 -0.09
C ARG A 13 -9.74 -25.86 -1.17
N GLY A 14 -9.13 -27.04 -1.03
CA GLY A 14 -9.18 -28.14 -1.98
C GLY A 14 -8.05 -28.15 -3.01
N ALA A 15 -7.21 -27.11 -3.05
CA ALA A 15 -5.99 -27.16 -3.84
C ALA A 15 -4.96 -28.12 -3.23
N HIS A 16 -4.11 -28.77 -4.07
CA HIS A 16 -3.09 -29.70 -3.61
C HIS A 16 -1.82 -29.61 -4.45
N GLY A 17 -0.73 -30.14 -3.89
CA GLY A 17 0.56 -30.27 -4.56
C GLY A 17 1.67 -29.42 -3.97
N GLU A 18 2.78 -29.30 -4.70
CA GLU A 18 4.00 -28.64 -4.21
C GLU A 18 3.81 -27.12 -3.94
N ALA A 19 2.97 -26.45 -4.72
CA ALA A 19 2.66 -25.04 -4.49
C ALA A 19 1.99 -24.82 -3.12
N VAL A 20 1.06 -25.69 -2.75
CA VAL A 20 0.42 -25.66 -1.42
C VAL A 20 1.45 -25.97 -0.33
N ARG A 21 2.31 -26.97 -0.54
CA ARG A 21 3.38 -27.31 0.42
C ARG A 21 4.35 -26.13 0.63
N ASP A 22 4.69 -25.38 -0.41
CA ASP A 22 5.53 -24.18 -0.26
C ASP A 22 4.82 -23.07 0.52
N VAL A 23 3.52 -22.82 0.26
CA VAL A 23 2.71 -21.91 1.06
C VAL A 23 2.72 -22.31 2.55
N GLN A 24 2.41 -23.57 2.85
CA GLN A 24 2.39 -24.11 4.22
C GLN A 24 3.76 -23.96 4.89
N ARG A 25 4.84 -24.30 4.20
CA ARG A 25 6.21 -24.16 4.71
C ARG A 25 6.53 -22.70 5.07
N ARG A 26 6.17 -21.74 4.21
CA ARG A 26 6.39 -20.31 4.46
C ARG A 26 5.56 -19.80 5.63
N LEU A 27 4.28 -20.16 5.70
CA LEU A 27 3.41 -19.79 6.82
C LEU A 27 3.95 -20.36 8.14
N GLY A 28 4.37 -21.62 8.16
CA GLY A 28 5.01 -22.24 9.33
C GLY A 28 6.30 -21.55 9.76
N ALA A 29 7.16 -21.15 8.79
CA ALA A 29 8.37 -20.38 9.07
C ALA A 29 8.09 -18.99 9.65
N LEU A 30 6.92 -18.42 9.35
CA LEU A 30 6.42 -17.16 9.92
C LEU A 30 5.67 -17.34 11.26
N GLY A 31 5.55 -18.58 11.76
CA GLY A 31 4.94 -18.89 13.04
C GLY A 31 3.41 -19.11 12.99
N HIS A 32 2.83 -19.24 11.80
CA HIS A 32 1.41 -19.57 11.67
C HIS A 32 1.16 -21.06 11.89
N HIS A 33 0.10 -21.37 12.62
CA HIS A 33 -0.32 -22.74 12.84
C HIS A 33 -1.13 -23.26 11.66
N LEU A 34 -0.76 -24.44 11.15
CA LEU A 34 -1.40 -25.08 10.01
C LEU A 34 -2.39 -26.20 10.43
N GLY A 35 -2.61 -26.38 11.73
CA GLY A 35 -3.48 -27.41 12.27
C GLY A 35 -3.09 -28.83 11.80
N ASP A 36 -4.10 -29.63 11.52
CA ASP A 36 -3.93 -31.02 11.07
C ASP A 36 -3.98 -31.19 9.56
N ASP A 37 -3.93 -30.09 8.78
CA ASP A 37 -3.93 -30.18 7.32
C ASP A 37 -2.67 -30.92 6.84
N PRO A 38 -2.81 -31.94 5.99
CA PRO A 38 -1.65 -32.66 5.45
C PRO A 38 -0.74 -31.74 4.64
N ALA A 39 0.55 -32.05 4.64
CA ALA A 39 1.52 -31.28 3.84
C ALA A 39 1.23 -31.42 2.33
N GLY A 40 0.92 -30.32 1.71
CA GLY A 40 0.52 -30.25 0.30
C GLY A 40 -0.99 -30.29 0.06
N ASP A 41 -1.83 -30.35 1.10
CA ASP A 41 -3.28 -30.25 0.98
C ASP A 41 -3.78 -28.93 1.61
N PHE A 42 -4.46 -28.10 0.82
CA PHE A 42 -5.00 -26.83 1.28
C PHE A 42 -6.36 -27.07 1.98
N GLY A 43 -6.31 -27.37 3.27
CA GLY A 43 -7.51 -27.58 4.09
C GLY A 43 -8.03 -26.32 4.76
N ALA A 44 -8.87 -26.51 5.76
CA ALA A 44 -9.47 -25.40 6.49
C ALA A 44 -8.46 -24.64 7.35
N ALA A 45 -7.52 -25.35 8.00
CA ALA A 45 -6.51 -24.73 8.85
C ALA A 45 -5.50 -23.91 8.03
N THR A 46 -5.10 -24.38 6.84
CA THR A 46 -4.28 -23.62 5.91
C THR A 46 -4.99 -22.33 5.48
N GLY A 47 -6.30 -22.40 5.18
CA GLY A 47 -7.09 -21.22 4.82
C GLY A 47 -7.14 -20.17 5.95
N VAL A 48 -7.33 -20.62 7.20
CA VAL A 48 -7.28 -19.73 8.38
C VAL A 48 -5.90 -19.10 8.54
N ALA A 49 -4.82 -19.88 8.42
CA ALA A 49 -3.45 -19.37 8.51
C ALA A 49 -3.13 -18.33 7.41
N VAL A 50 -3.64 -18.54 6.20
CA VAL A 50 -3.54 -17.55 5.10
C VAL A 50 -4.31 -16.28 5.45
N ALA A 51 -5.55 -16.38 5.94
CA ALA A 51 -6.35 -15.22 6.32
C ALA A 51 -5.69 -14.43 7.47
N ASP A 52 -5.14 -15.10 8.46
CA ASP A 52 -4.39 -14.48 9.56
C ASP A 52 -3.14 -13.76 9.06
N PHE A 53 -2.37 -14.39 8.17
CA PHE A 53 -1.22 -13.76 7.52
C PHE A 53 -1.64 -12.53 6.72
N GLN A 54 -2.69 -12.63 5.91
CA GLN A 54 -3.22 -11.51 5.12
C GLN A 54 -3.64 -10.36 6.04
N ALA A 55 -4.37 -10.64 7.12
CA ALA A 55 -4.80 -9.63 8.08
C ALA A 55 -3.61 -8.90 8.74
N GLN A 56 -2.56 -9.65 9.15
CA GLN A 56 -1.33 -9.09 9.72
C GLN A 56 -0.55 -8.24 8.70
N ARG A 57 -0.67 -8.57 7.41
CA ARG A 57 -0.02 -7.84 6.32
C ARG A 57 -0.84 -6.68 5.75
N GLY A 58 -2.03 -6.41 6.30
CA GLY A 58 -2.92 -5.40 5.76
C GLY A 58 -3.37 -5.71 4.33
N LEU A 59 -3.60 -7.00 4.04
CA LEU A 59 -4.18 -7.50 2.81
C LEU A 59 -5.65 -7.91 3.06
N PRO A 60 -6.47 -8.06 2.00
CA PRO A 60 -7.79 -8.68 2.14
C PRO A 60 -7.64 -10.10 2.71
N ALA A 61 -8.30 -10.35 3.85
CA ALA A 61 -8.19 -11.61 4.59
C ALA A 61 -9.25 -12.61 4.10
N ASP A 62 -9.12 -13.04 2.85
CA ASP A 62 -10.02 -13.97 2.17
C ASP A 62 -9.61 -15.45 2.30
N GLY A 63 -8.43 -15.72 2.86
CA GLY A 63 -7.88 -17.06 3.00
C GLY A 63 -7.45 -17.71 1.68
N ILE A 64 -7.32 -16.91 0.61
CA ILE A 64 -6.93 -17.38 -0.73
C ILE A 64 -5.54 -16.83 -1.09
N VAL A 65 -4.66 -17.68 -1.56
CA VAL A 65 -3.33 -17.25 -2.02
C VAL A 65 -3.41 -16.86 -3.49
N GLY A 66 -3.74 -15.59 -3.73
CA GLY A 66 -3.59 -14.95 -5.04
C GLY A 66 -2.18 -14.39 -5.25
N PRO A 67 -1.90 -13.75 -6.40
CA PRO A 67 -0.57 -13.19 -6.72
C PRO A 67 -0.05 -12.22 -5.67
N VAL A 68 -0.90 -11.37 -5.11
CA VAL A 68 -0.54 -10.39 -4.06
C VAL A 68 -0.15 -11.09 -2.76
N THR A 69 -0.93 -12.07 -2.32
CA THR A 69 -0.65 -12.86 -1.11
C THR A 69 0.63 -13.67 -1.28
N TRP A 70 0.82 -14.27 -2.45
CA TRP A 70 2.03 -15.01 -2.78
C TRP A 70 3.28 -14.11 -2.70
N ALA A 71 3.24 -12.93 -3.36
CA ALA A 71 4.35 -11.98 -3.29
C ALA A 71 4.67 -11.58 -1.84
N ALA A 72 3.64 -11.31 -1.04
CA ALA A 72 3.81 -10.97 0.38
C ALA A 72 4.43 -12.12 1.20
N LEU A 73 4.07 -13.38 0.93
CA LEU A 73 4.68 -14.55 1.57
C LEU A 73 6.16 -14.71 1.19
N VAL A 74 6.51 -14.42 -0.04
CA VAL A 74 7.92 -14.42 -0.50
C VAL A 74 8.72 -13.31 0.16
N GLU A 75 8.17 -12.10 0.20
CA GLU A 75 8.79 -10.91 0.79
C GLU A 75 9.00 -11.07 2.31
N ALA A 76 8.07 -11.71 3.00
CA ALA A 76 8.14 -11.98 4.44
C ALA A 76 9.23 -12.97 4.86
N GLY A 77 9.75 -13.73 3.91
CA GLY A 77 10.82 -14.70 4.16
C GLY A 77 12.21 -14.08 4.33
N TRP A 78 12.37 -12.76 4.08
CA TRP A 78 13.68 -12.10 4.14
C TRP A 78 13.81 -11.22 5.39
N ARG A 79 14.98 -11.31 6.06
CA ARG A 79 15.38 -10.45 7.18
C ARG A 79 16.61 -9.65 6.82
N LEU A 80 16.78 -8.48 7.43
CA LEU A 80 17.94 -7.63 7.17
C LEU A 80 19.26 -8.37 7.52
N GLY A 81 20.08 -8.55 6.49
CA GLY A 81 21.34 -9.29 6.56
C GLY A 81 21.32 -10.67 5.88
N ASP A 82 20.15 -11.18 5.47
CA ASP A 82 20.07 -12.47 4.75
C ASP A 82 20.63 -12.38 3.33
N ARG A 83 20.62 -11.18 2.76
CA ARG A 83 21.16 -10.90 1.42
C ARG A 83 21.68 -9.48 1.34
N PHE A 84 22.49 -9.21 0.30
CA PHE A 84 22.89 -7.84 -0.04
C PHE A 84 21.70 -7.08 -0.63
N LEU A 85 21.46 -5.84 -0.11
CA LEU A 85 20.43 -4.96 -0.63
C LEU A 85 21.06 -3.78 -1.36
N TYR A 86 20.64 -3.55 -2.59
CA TYR A 86 21.11 -2.44 -3.44
C TYR A 86 20.08 -2.14 -4.52
N HIS A 87 20.12 -0.94 -5.04
CA HIS A 87 19.22 -0.55 -6.14
C HIS A 87 19.62 -1.28 -7.42
N ARG A 88 18.66 -1.99 -8.02
CA ARG A 88 18.79 -2.71 -9.29
C ARG A 88 17.45 -2.81 -10.02
N THR A 89 17.47 -3.22 -11.29
CA THR A 89 16.27 -3.52 -12.06
C THR A 89 16.19 -5.03 -12.34
N PRO A 90 15.08 -5.73 -12.00
CA PRO A 90 13.97 -5.23 -11.18
C PRO A 90 14.40 -4.95 -9.73
N MET A 91 13.73 -3.98 -9.09
CA MET A 91 14.05 -3.60 -7.70
C MET A 91 13.83 -4.76 -6.73
N GLN A 92 14.73 -4.88 -5.75
CA GLN A 92 14.57 -5.86 -4.67
C GLN A 92 13.39 -5.46 -3.79
N ARG A 93 12.62 -6.47 -3.36
CA ARG A 93 11.46 -6.30 -2.49
C ARG A 93 11.58 -7.26 -1.31
N GLY A 94 11.12 -6.84 -0.12
CA GLY A 94 11.10 -7.70 1.06
C GLY A 94 10.96 -6.94 2.37
N ASP A 95 10.71 -7.70 3.44
CA ASP A 95 10.68 -7.15 4.80
C ASP A 95 12.08 -6.68 5.24
N ASP A 96 13.15 -7.29 4.73
CA ASP A 96 14.52 -6.84 4.91
C ASP A 96 14.74 -5.43 4.37
N VAL A 97 14.12 -5.08 3.23
CA VAL A 97 14.17 -3.72 2.69
C VAL A 97 13.36 -2.76 3.55
N ALA A 98 12.17 -3.16 4.00
CA ALA A 98 11.35 -2.34 4.90
C ALA A 98 12.07 -2.08 6.24
N GLU A 99 12.77 -3.08 6.76
CA GLU A 99 13.60 -2.95 7.97
C GLU A 99 14.78 -1.98 7.75
N LEU A 100 15.45 -2.07 6.59
CA LEU A 100 16.49 -1.12 6.20
C LEU A 100 15.94 0.32 6.14
N GLN A 101 14.83 0.53 5.42
CA GLN A 101 14.19 1.84 5.28
C GLN A 101 13.79 2.43 6.64
N SER A 102 13.18 1.61 7.51
CA SER A 102 12.81 2.01 8.88
C SER A 102 14.02 2.39 9.70
N SER A 103 15.11 1.61 9.62
CA SER A 103 16.34 1.86 10.35
C SER A 103 17.03 3.15 9.90
N LEU A 104 17.11 3.38 8.59
CA LEU A 104 17.65 4.62 8.03
C LEU A 104 16.79 5.82 8.43
N GLY A 105 15.46 5.72 8.33
CA GLY A 105 14.53 6.77 8.74
C GLY A 105 14.63 7.12 10.23
N ALA A 106 14.78 6.12 11.11
CA ALA A 106 14.97 6.33 12.54
C ALA A 106 16.30 7.05 12.88
N LEU A 107 17.31 6.90 12.02
CA LEU A 107 18.60 7.59 12.13
C LEU A 107 18.62 8.97 11.45
N GLY A 108 17.52 9.38 10.83
CA GLY A 108 17.38 10.69 10.19
C GLY A 108 17.73 10.72 8.70
N PHE A 109 17.97 9.58 8.06
CA PHE A 109 18.23 9.48 6.63
C PHE A 109 16.93 9.25 5.86
N ASP A 110 16.69 10.03 4.80
CA ASP A 110 15.46 9.95 4.01
C ASP A 110 15.50 8.79 3.00
N ALA A 111 15.12 7.62 3.44
CA ALA A 111 15.03 6.42 2.60
C ALA A 111 13.74 6.34 1.77
N GLY A 112 12.94 7.40 1.74
CA GLY A 112 11.60 7.38 1.16
C GLY A 112 10.58 6.69 2.08
N ARG A 113 9.46 6.27 1.51
CA ARG A 113 8.41 5.52 2.26
C ARG A 113 8.96 4.17 2.70
N VAL A 114 8.46 3.67 3.84
CA VAL A 114 8.75 2.30 4.28
C VAL A 114 7.82 1.37 3.51
N ASP A 115 8.19 1.09 2.26
CA ASP A 115 7.40 0.30 1.31
C ASP A 115 8.01 -1.10 1.05
N GLY A 116 9.23 -1.34 1.53
CA GLY A 116 9.95 -2.59 1.29
C GLY A 116 10.42 -2.75 -0.15
N ILE A 117 10.60 -1.63 -0.90
CA ILE A 117 11.13 -1.61 -2.27
C ILE A 117 12.47 -0.87 -2.28
N CYS A 118 13.56 -1.54 -2.64
CA CYS A 118 14.89 -0.94 -2.67
C CYS A 118 15.04 -0.04 -3.91
N GLY A 119 14.48 1.16 -3.83
CA GLY A 119 14.51 2.17 -4.89
C GLY A 119 15.67 3.14 -4.76
N PRO A 120 15.71 4.17 -5.66
CA PRO A 120 16.76 5.19 -5.66
C PRO A 120 16.88 5.97 -4.34
N ASP A 121 15.75 6.29 -3.69
CA ASP A 121 15.74 7.02 -2.41
C ASP A 121 16.38 6.17 -1.30
N THR A 122 16.09 4.87 -1.25
CA THR A 122 16.69 3.95 -0.30
C THR A 122 18.20 3.84 -0.53
N ALA A 123 18.65 3.75 -1.80
CA ALA A 123 20.07 3.68 -2.13
C ALA A 123 20.81 4.96 -1.72
N ARG A 124 20.25 6.13 -2.03
CA ARG A 124 20.83 7.42 -1.64
C ARG A 124 20.95 7.57 -0.13
N ALA A 125 19.90 7.24 0.62
CA ALA A 125 19.92 7.29 2.08
C ALA A 125 20.94 6.33 2.67
N LEU A 126 21.13 5.16 2.08
CA LEU A 126 22.15 4.20 2.47
C LEU A 126 23.56 4.73 2.23
N GLU A 127 23.84 5.34 1.07
CA GLU A 127 25.12 6.00 0.79
C GLU A 127 25.43 7.12 1.78
N GLU A 128 24.43 7.95 2.10
CA GLU A 128 24.58 9.01 3.11
C GLU A 128 24.87 8.42 4.49
N PHE A 129 24.16 7.37 4.90
CA PHE A 129 24.40 6.65 6.13
C PHE A 129 25.82 6.07 6.17
N GLN A 130 26.26 5.38 5.13
CA GLN A 130 27.60 4.80 5.02
C GLN A 130 28.68 5.87 5.17
N ARG A 131 28.54 7.00 4.45
CA ARG A 131 29.47 8.15 4.54
C ARG A 131 29.58 8.71 5.96
N ASN A 132 28.42 8.87 6.63
CA ASN A 132 28.35 9.41 7.99
C ASN A 132 28.86 8.40 9.05
N SER A 133 28.85 7.11 8.72
CA SER A 133 29.31 6.03 9.60
C SER A 133 30.76 5.60 9.35
N GLY A 134 31.46 6.26 8.41
CA GLY A 134 32.84 5.93 8.07
C GLY A 134 32.98 4.63 7.25
N LEU A 135 31.91 4.20 6.60
CA LEU A 135 31.90 3.07 5.67
C LEU A 135 32.11 3.55 4.24
N THR A 136 32.45 2.65 3.32
CA THR A 136 32.47 2.94 1.89
C THR A 136 31.05 3.27 1.42
N PRO A 137 30.80 4.47 0.83
CA PRO A 137 29.46 4.87 0.40
C PRO A 137 29.15 4.30 -1.00
N ASP A 138 28.92 2.99 -1.07
CA ASP A 138 28.69 2.25 -2.29
C ASP A 138 27.19 1.96 -2.55
N GLY A 139 26.31 2.32 -1.62
CA GLY A 139 24.87 2.06 -1.73
C GLY A 139 24.50 0.59 -1.61
N ILE A 140 25.41 -0.28 -1.13
CA ILE A 140 25.17 -1.71 -0.93
C ILE A 140 25.06 -2.01 0.57
N CYS A 141 23.91 -2.44 1.02
CA CYS A 141 23.71 -2.90 2.39
C CYS A 141 24.26 -4.33 2.56
N GLY A 142 25.55 -4.41 2.84
CA GLY A 142 26.25 -5.65 3.19
C GLY A 142 26.44 -5.78 4.70
N PRO A 143 27.23 -6.78 5.15
CA PRO A 143 27.43 -7.11 6.57
C PRO A 143 27.90 -5.89 7.43
N ASP A 144 28.79 -5.06 6.89
CA ASP A 144 29.30 -3.89 7.61
C ASP A 144 28.21 -2.84 7.83
N SER A 145 27.39 -2.56 6.80
CA SER A 145 26.24 -1.66 6.89
C SER A 145 25.19 -2.20 7.87
N VAL A 146 24.87 -3.49 7.83
CA VAL A 146 23.94 -4.14 8.77
C VAL A 146 24.46 -4.05 10.21
N SER A 147 25.75 -4.32 10.42
CA SER A 147 26.37 -4.23 11.75
C SER A 147 26.35 -2.80 12.30
N ALA A 148 26.60 -1.81 11.45
CA ALA A 148 26.54 -0.40 11.83
C ALA A 148 25.11 0.04 12.16
N LEU A 149 24.13 -0.35 11.35
CA LEU A 149 22.70 -0.08 11.60
C LEU A 149 22.26 -0.68 12.94
N ARG A 150 22.54 -1.96 13.19
CA ARG A 150 22.19 -2.62 14.48
C ARG A 150 22.82 -1.96 15.68
N ARG A 151 24.06 -1.51 15.59
CA ARG A 151 24.78 -0.81 16.67
C ARG A 151 24.14 0.54 16.98
N LEU A 152 23.59 1.23 15.99
CA LEU A 152 23.00 2.58 16.12
C LEU A 152 21.50 2.56 16.39
N ALA A 153 20.78 1.50 16.02
CA ALA A 153 19.33 1.36 16.17
C ALA A 153 18.80 1.55 17.61
N GLY A 154 19.63 1.25 18.63
CA GLY A 154 19.28 1.45 20.05
C GLY A 154 19.30 2.89 20.54
N ARG A 155 19.71 3.88 19.72
CA ARG A 155 20.03 5.23 20.21
C ARG A 155 19.00 6.30 19.89
N ARG A 156 18.12 6.14 18.88
CA ARG A 156 17.11 7.15 18.51
C ARG A 156 15.94 6.51 17.78
N ALA A 157 14.87 6.22 18.48
CA ALA A 157 13.56 6.02 17.86
C ALA A 157 12.72 7.28 18.12
N GLY A 158 12.63 8.19 17.17
CA GLY A 158 11.63 9.25 17.17
C GLY A 158 10.26 8.70 16.81
N PRO A 159 9.15 9.30 17.28
CA PRO A 159 7.79 8.81 17.01
C PRO A 159 7.36 8.96 15.54
N THR A 160 8.04 9.79 14.77
CA THR A 160 7.65 10.11 13.38
C THR A 160 8.81 9.81 12.44
N SER A 161 8.55 9.03 11.38
CA SER A 161 9.56 8.76 10.35
C SER A 161 9.83 10.00 9.50
N VAL A 162 11.06 10.13 8.97
CA VAL A 162 11.42 11.22 8.02
C VAL A 162 10.45 11.29 6.85
N ALA A 163 10.01 10.14 6.34
CA ALA A 163 9.06 10.06 5.24
C ALA A 163 7.69 10.64 5.58
N GLN A 164 7.17 10.39 6.80
CA GLN A 164 5.92 10.99 7.27
C GLN A 164 6.04 12.50 7.45
N ALA A 165 7.14 12.96 8.04
CA ALA A 165 7.40 14.38 8.19
C ALA A 165 7.47 15.09 6.83
N ARG A 166 8.15 14.47 5.84
CA ARG A 166 8.23 14.98 4.46
C ARG A 166 6.85 15.04 3.79
N GLU A 167 6.04 13.98 3.90
CA GLU A 167 4.67 13.96 3.38
C GLU A 167 3.84 15.10 4.00
N ALA A 168 3.91 15.29 5.31
CA ALA A 168 3.18 16.35 6.02
C ALA A 168 3.61 17.76 5.56
N VAL A 169 4.91 17.98 5.33
CA VAL A 169 5.42 19.25 4.78
C VAL A 169 4.92 19.45 3.35
N ALA A 170 5.04 18.44 2.48
CA ALA A 170 4.58 18.51 1.11
C ALA A 170 3.07 18.83 1.02
N LEU A 171 2.26 18.25 1.90
CA LEU A 171 0.82 18.53 1.98
C LEU A 171 0.52 19.96 2.49
N ARG A 172 1.35 20.47 3.39
CA ARG A 172 1.20 21.84 3.90
C ARG A 172 1.49 22.88 2.83
N ASP A 173 2.48 22.63 1.99
CA ASP A 173 2.96 23.54 0.93
C ASP A 173 2.18 23.39 -0.38
N ALA A 174 1.35 22.35 -0.49
CA ALA A 174 0.60 22.03 -1.70
C ALA A 174 -0.51 23.06 -2.00
N PRO A 175 -0.83 23.30 -3.30
CA PRO A 175 -1.92 24.19 -3.71
C PRO A 175 -3.26 23.79 -3.08
N ARG A 176 -4.13 24.78 -2.79
CA ARG A 176 -5.43 24.57 -2.13
C ARG A 176 -6.62 24.66 -3.05
N HIS A 177 -6.38 24.76 -4.33
CA HIS A 177 -7.41 24.89 -5.34
C HIS A 177 -7.42 23.63 -6.21
N LEU A 178 -8.61 23.09 -6.45
CA LEU A 178 -8.77 21.91 -7.31
C LEU A 178 -8.20 22.14 -8.72
N GLY A 179 -8.32 23.34 -9.25
CA GLY A 179 -7.82 23.69 -10.58
C GLY A 179 -6.31 23.55 -10.79
N GLU A 180 -5.54 23.37 -9.73
CA GLU A 180 -4.09 23.17 -9.80
C GLU A 180 -3.68 21.72 -9.51
N ARG A 181 -4.67 20.80 -9.35
CA ARG A 181 -4.42 19.41 -8.92
C ARG A 181 -4.52 18.41 -10.04
N ARG A 182 -3.52 17.54 -10.10
CA ARG A 182 -3.54 16.33 -10.94
C ARG A 182 -4.05 15.15 -10.13
N ILE A 183 -5.26 14.70 -10.45
CA ILE A 183 -5.97 13.65 -9.73
C ILE A 183 -6.11 12.43 -10.63
N VAL A 184 -5.81 11.26 -10.11
CA VAL A 184 -6.02 9.99 -10.80
C VAL A 184 -7.14 9.22 -10.12
N ILE A 185 -8.10 8.75 -10.92
CA ILE A 185 -9.17 7.85 -10.50
C ILE A 185 -8.86 6.47 -11.08
N GLY A 186 -8.68 5.47 -10.22
CA GLY A 186 -8.51 4.08 -10.64
C GLY A 186 -9.86 3.35 -10.66
N ALA A 187 -10.32 2.91 -11.83
CA ALA A 187 -11.58 2.18 -11.99
C ALA A 187 -11.37 0.95 -12.89
N PRO A 188 -11.05 -0.23 -12.31
CA PRO A 188 -10.82 -1.44 -13.10
C PRO A 188 -12.14 -2.05 -13.60
N GLY A 189 -12.84 -1.35 -14.48
CA GLY A 189 -13.90 -1.89 -15.35
C GLY A 189 -15.28 -2.17 -14.73
N THR A 190 -15.48 -1.99 -13.42
CA THR A 190 -16.79 -2.27 -12.79
C THR A 190 -17.56 -1.04 -12.33
N LEU A 191 -16.87 0.09 -12.21
CA LEU A 191 -17.43 1.39 -11.75
C LEU A 191 -17.16 2.52 -12.73
N ASP A 192 -17.05 2.23 -14.03
CA ASP A 192 -16.75 3.24 -15.05
C ASP A 192 -17.76 4.39 -15.05
N ALA A 193 -19.04 4.13 -14.91
CA ALA A 193 -20.07 5.15 -14.84
C ALA A 193 -19.93 6.07 -13.62
N LEU A 194 -19.52 5.53 -12.47
CA LEU A 194 -19.22 6.31 -11.28
C LEU A 194 -17.93 7.12 -11.48
N ALA A 195 -16.89 6.50 -12.00
CA ALA A 195 -15.62 7.16 -12.30
C ALA A 195 -15.79 8.33 -13.26
N ASP A 196 -16.57 8.15 -14.35
CA ASP A 196 -16.89 9.20 -15.31
C ASP A 196 -17.66 10.37 -14.70
N ARG A 197 -18.56 10.09 -13.75
CA ARG A 197 -19.27 11.16 -13.02
C ARG A 197 -18.33 11.94 -12.12
N VAL A 198 -17.47 11.25 -11.35
CA VAL A 198 -16.45 11.90 -10.51
C VAL A 198 -15.49 12.71 -11.37
N TRP A 199 -15.03 12.13 -12.50
CA TRP A 199 -14.19 12.83 -13.47
C TRP A 199 -14.82 14.14 -13.94
N ARG A 200 -16.10 14.11 -14.36
CA ARG A 200 -16.81 15.34 -14.80
C ARG A 200 -16.89 16.38 -13.71
N LEU A 201 -17.34 16.01 -12.52
CA LEU A 201 -17.51 16.96 -11.40
C LEU A 201 -16.18 17.61 -10.99
N LEU A 202 -15.10 16.86 -10.94
CA LEU A 202 -13.77 17.37 -10.62
C LEU A 202 -13.21 18.24 -11.76
N SER A 203 -13.43 17.83 -13.02
CA SER A 203 -12.99 18.60 -14.21
C SER A 203 -13.76 19.92 -14.33
N ASP A 204 -15.07 19.93 -14.05
CA ASP A 204 -15.88 21.15 -14.01
C ASP A 204 -15.42 22.11 -12.88
N ALA A 205 -14.87 21.57 -11.80
CA ALA A 205 -14.21 22.32 -10.74
C ALA A 205 -12.76 22.74 -11.07
N GLY A 206 -12.28 22.43 -12.27
CA GLY A 206 -10.99 22.85 -12.82
C GLY A 206 -9.81 21.91 -12.55
N ALA A 207 -10.02 20.74 -11.95
CA ALA A 207 -8.95 19.76 -11.74
C ALA A 207 -8.53 19.06 -13.05
N VAL A 208 -7.26 18.67 -13.14
CA VAL A 208 -6.76 17.81 -14.21
C VAL A 208 -6.92 16.35 -13.78
N VAL A 209 -7.94 15.68 -14.33
CA VAL A 209 -8.32 14.34 -13.89
C VAL A 209 -8.05 13.31 -14.98
N THR A 210 -7.42 12.19 -14.61
CA THR A 210 -7.21 11.03 -15.48
C THR A 210 -7.86 9.79 -14.86
N VAL A 211 -8.58 9.02 -15.66
CA VAL A 211 -9.16 7.73 -15.24
C VAL A 211 -8.28 6.59 -15.77
N LEU A 212 -7.90 5.67 -14.89
CA LEU A 212 -7.11 4.49 -15.22
C LEU A 212 -7.97 3.23 -15.09
N HIS A 213 -7.91 2.34 -16.08
CA HIS A 213 -8.72 1.12 -16.16
C HIS A 213 -7.90 -0.17 -15.99
N ALA A 214 -6.59 -0.09 -15.77
CA ALA A 214 -5.75 -1.27 -15.56
C ALA A 214 -6.27 -2.10 -14.37
N ALA A 215 -6.41 -3.41 -14.56
CA ALA A 215 -6.90 -4.30 -13.50
C ALA A 215 -5.87 -4.52 -12.39
N ASP A 216 -4.57 -4.43 -12.73
CA ASP A 216 -3.46 -4.63 -11.81
C ASP A 216 -3.10 -3.34 -11.06
N GLY A 217 -3.09 -3.41 -9.73
CA GLY A 217 -2.81 -2.27 -8.87
C GLY A 217 -1.40 -1.71 -8.99
N SER A 218 -0.38 -2.54 -9.26
CA SER A 218 0.99 -2.07 -9.49
C SER A 218 1.12 -1.31 -10.81
N THR A 219 0.37 -1.72 -11.84
CA THR A 219 0.29 -1.01 -13.11
C THR A 219 -0.39 0.34 -12.92
N GLN A 220 -1.52 0.41 -12.20
CA GLN A 220 -2.17 1.68 -11.88
C GLN A 220 -1.24 2.64 -11.09
N ALA A 221 -0.51 2.10 -10.10
CA ALA A 221 0.44 2.91 -9.34
C ALA A 221 1.55 3.49 -10.22
N ARG A 222 2.11 2.69 -11.12
CA ARG A 222 3.14 3.14 -12.06
C ARG A 222 2.61 4.24 -12.97
N GLU A 223 1.45 4.02 -13.61
CA GLU A 223 0.82 5.01 -14.49
C GLU A 223 0.50 6.32 -13.75
N ALA A 224 -0.05 6.24 -12.53
CA ALA A 224 -0.30 7.42 -11.70
C ALA A 224 0.98 8.18 -11.34
N ASN A 225 2.07 7.45 -11.03
CA ASN A 225 3.38 8.04 -10.76
C ASN A 225 3.97 8.73 -12.01
N ASP A 226 3.86 8.11 -13.19
CA ASP A 226 4.36 8.63 -14.47
C ASP A 226 3.59 9.89 -14.91
N LEU A 227 2.29 9.95 -14.61
CA LEU A 227 1.45 11.14 -14.81
C LEU A 227 1.79 12.27 -13.83
N GLY A 228 2.62 12.02 -12.83
CA GLY A 228 2.91 12.98 -11.77
C GLY A 228 1.67 13.34 -10.97
N ALA A 229 0.77 12.39 -10.74
CA ALA A 229 -0.43 12.61 -9.95
C ALA A 229 -0.09 13.10 -8.54
N GLU A 230 -0.95 13.95 -7.99
CA GLU A 230 -0.83 14.49 -6.63
C GLU A 230 -1.82 13.83 -5.67
N LEU A 231 -2.79 13.10 -6.23
CA LEU A 231 -3.79 12.34 -5.51
C LEU A 231 -4.23 11.13 -6.33
N TYR A 232 -4.41 9.99 -5.68
CA TYR A 232 -4.99 8.79 -6.29
C TYR A 232 -6.22 8.32 -5.50
N VAL A 233 -7.31 8.04 -6.22
CA VAL A 233 -8.55 7.47 -5.67
C VAL A 233 -8.94 6.24 -6.48
N GLY A 234 -8.77 5.06 -5.90
CA GLY A 234 -9.20 3.80 -6.51
C GLY A 234 -10.64 3.46 -6.13
N LEU A 235 -11.44 3.03 -7.10
CA LEU A 235 -12.83 2.60 -6.92
C LEU A 235 -12.93 1.09 -7.14
N ARG A 236 -13.52 0.37 -6.20
CA ARG A 236 -13.76 -1.06 -6.27
C ARG A 236 -15.18 -1.38 -5.89
N LEU A 237 -15.84 -2.22 -6.70
CA LEU A 237 -17.16 -2.77 -6.41
C LEU A 237 -17.01 -4.11 -5.71
N VAL A 238 -17.77 -4.32 -4.64
CA VAL A 238 -17.83 -5.58 -3.90
C VAL A 238 -19.27 -6.05 -3.77
N ALA A 239 -19.46 -7.36 -3.60
CA ALA A 239 -20.79 -7.94 -3.54
C ALA A 239 -21.52 -7.65 -2.22
N GLU A 240 -20.76 -7.61 -1.13
CA GLU A 240 -21.29 -7.47 0.22
C GLU A 240 -21.52 -5.99 0.57
N PRO A 241 -22.48 -5.67 1.47
CA PRO A 241 -22.64 -4.33 2.02
C PRO A 241 -21.34 -3.81 2.59
N THR A 242 -20.72 -2.85 1.93
CA THR A 242 -19.37 -2.36 2.27
C THR A 242 -19.22 -0.89 1.91
N CYS A 243 -18.71 -0.11 2.85
CA CYS A 243 -18.13 1.19 2.60
C CYS A 243 -16.77 1.23 3.29
N ARG A 244 -15.71 0.85 2.58
CA ARG A 244 -14.36 0.81 3.16
C ARG A 244 -13.42 1.69 2.38
N LEU A 245 -12.71 2.55 3.10
CA LEU A 245 -11.68 3.42 2.55
C LEU A 245 -10.33 2.99 3.10
N SER A 246 -9.50 2.46 2.23
CA SER A 246 -8.17 1.93 2.58
C SER A 246 -7.09 2.90 2.14
N PHE A 247 -6.12 3.16 3.04
CA PHE A 247 -4.94 3.98 2.77
C PHE A 247 -3.66 3.19 3.08
N TYR A 248 -2.49 3.67 2.65
CA TYR A 248 -1.24 2.96 2.90
C TYR A 248 -0.80 3.09 4.35
N ALA A 249 -0.66 1.94 5.03
CA ALA A 249 -0.03 1.84 6.34
C ALA A 249 0.74 0.52 6.49
N THR A 250 1.84 0.58 7.21
CA THR A 250 2.69 -0.56 7.58
C THR A 250 3.35 -0.29 8.94
N ALA A 251 4.06 -1.28 9.50
CA ALA A 251 4.84 -1.07 10.72
C ALA A 251 5.89 0.05 10.48
N GLY A 252 5.80 1.12 11.25
CA GLY A 252 6.73 2.26 11.17
C GLY A 252 6.43 3.33 10.11
N PHE A 253 5.34 3.18 9.33
CA PHE A 253 4.91 4.22 8.39
C PHE A 253 3.40 4.20 8.18
N GLU A 254 2.81 5.39 8.19
CA GLU A 254 1.42 5.64 7.81
C GLU A 254 1.36 6.87 6.90
N SER A 255 0.65 6.78 5.77
CA SER A 255 0.42 7.93 4.89
C SER A 255 -0.58 8.89 5.56
N VAL A 256 -0.08 10.03 6.01
CA VAL A 256 -0.90 11.07 6.66
C VAL A 256 -1.95 11.63 5.70
N GLY A 257 -1.54 11.90 4.46
CA GLY A 257 -2.45 12.41 3.42
C GLY A 257 -3.48 11.37 2.99
N GLY A 258 -3.05 10.11 2.85
CA GLY A 258 -3.94 9.01 2.50
C GLY A 258 -4.99 8.74 3.59
N ARG A 259 -4.58 8.71 4.86
CA ARG A 259 -5.50 8.57 6.00
C ARG A 259 -6.53 9.67 6.03
N ARG A 260 -6.09 10.93 5.93
CA ARG A 260 -7.00 12.08 5.93
C ARG A 260 -8.00 12.04 4.78
N LEU A 261 -7.54 11.65 3.57
CA LEU A 261 -8.43 11.49 2.42
C LEU A 261 -9.48 10.41 2.69
N ALA A 262 -9.07 9.29 3.30
CA ALA A 262 -9.98 8.23 3.67
C ALA A 262 -11.03 8.67 4.73
N GLU A 263 -10.62 9.46 5.73
CA GLU A 263 -11.51 9.98 6.77
C GLU A 263 -12.53 10.96 6.19
N LEU A 264 -12.08 11.93 5.38
CA LEU A 264 -12.97 12.91 4.74
C LEU A 264 -13.91 12.26 3.72
N GLY A 265 -13.36 11.37 2.87
CA GLY A 265 -14.18 10.62 1.92
C GLY A 265 -15.19 9.71 2.61
N GLY A 266 -14.80 9.06 3.71
CA GLY A 266 -15.71 8.24 4.52
C GLY A 266 -16.86 9.05 5.13
N THR A 267 -16.57 10.23 5.65
CA THR A 267 -17.60 11.14 6.19
C THR A 267 -18.65 11.47 5.13
N GLU A 268 -18.21 11.82 3.92
CA GLU A 268 -19.14 12.17 2.83
C GLU A 268 -19.92 10.95 2.30
N LEU A 269 -19.24 9.81 2.10
CA LEU A 269 -19.88 8.57 1.63
C LEU A 269 -20.90 8.03 2.64
N GLY A 270 -20.64 8.18 3.95
CA GLY A 270 -21.57 7.78 5.01
C GLY A 270 -22.87 8.61 5.04
N THR A 271 -22.95 9.71 4.29
CA THR A 271 -24.22 10.46 4.11
C THR A 271 -25.10 9.84 3.03
N VAL A 272 -24.53 8.95 2.20
CA VAL A 272 -25.21 8.35 1.04
C VAL A 272 -25.50 6.88 1.30
N LEU A 273 -24.48 6.10 1.66
CA LEU A 273 -24.63 4.66 1.90
C LEU A 273 -25.20 4.36 3.28
N ALA A 274 -26.03 3.34 3.37
CA ALA A 274 -26.56 2.85 4.65
C ALA A 274 -25.48 2.15 5.49
N THR A 275 -24.45 1.62 4.85
CA THR A 275 -23.31 0.95 5.50
C THR A 275 -22.35 1.96 6.11
N GLU A 276 -22.04 1.80 7.40
CA GLU A 276 -21.10 2.69 8.10
C GLU A 276 -19.70 2.62 7.46
N PRO A 277 -19.08 3.76 7.16
CA PRO A 277 -17.75 3.80 6.57
C PRO A 277 -16.66 3.28 7.51
N VAL A 278 -15.80 2.41 7.00
CA VAL A 278 -14.63 1.87 7.71
C VAL A 278 -13.36 2.40 7.07
N VAL A 279 -12.57 3.14 7.85
CA VAL A 279 -11.24 3.62 7.42
C VAL A 279 -10.18 2.67 7.95
N ARG A 280 -9.31 2.15 7.06
CA ARG A 280 -8.33 1.14 7.43
C ARG A 280 -7.00 1.31 6.69
N GLY A 281 -5.88 1.16 7.45
CA GLY A 281 -4.54 1.05 6.87
C GLY A 281 -4.35 -0.31 6.20
N MET A 282 -3.90 -0.32 4.94
CA MET A 282 -3.67 -1.54 4.16
C MET A 282 -2.42 -1.43 3.28
N ARG A 283 -1.85 -2.61 2.89
CA ARG A 283 -0.67 -2.72 2.03
C ARG A 283 -1.03 -3.18 0.61
N LEU A 284 -2.15 -2.72 0.07
CA LEU A 284 -2.52 -3.00 -1.32
C LEU A 284 -1.42 -2.51 -2.28
N PRO A 285 -1.11 -3.24 -3.37
CA PRO A 285 -0.05 -2.86 -4.29
C PRO A 285 -0.16 -1.40 -4.77
N VAL A 286 -1.35 -0.96 -5.17
CA VAL A 286 -1.58 0.42 -5.60
C VAL A 286 -1.30 1.44 -4.49
N LEU A 287 -1.68 1.16 -3.25
CA LEU A 287 -1.44 2.06 -2.12
C LEU A 287 0.04 2.11 -1.72
N ARG A 288 0.72 0.98 -1.84
CA ARG A 288 2.13 0.81 -1.52
C ARG A 288 3.06 1.49 -2.53
N GLU A 289 2.74 1.37 -3.83
CA GLU A 289 3.62 1.74 -4.93
C GLU A 289 3.35 3.15 -5.47
N THR A 290 2.22 3.79 -5.14
CA THR A 290 1.97 5.21 -5.44
C THR A 290 2.86 6.11 -4.60
N LYS A 291 3.36 7.21 -5.20
CA LYS A 291 4.23 8.20 -4.52
C LYS A 291 3.44 9.33 -3.83
N MET A 292 2.19 9.53 -4.24
CA MET A 292 1.26 10.54 -3.71
C MET A 292 0.34 9.92 -2.65
N PRO A 293 -0.40 10.73 -1.87
CA PRO A 293 -1.54 10.27 -1.07
C PRO A 293 -2.52 9.47 -1.93
N ALA A 294 -2.92 8.30 -1.42
CA ALA A 294 -3.77 7.37 -2.14
C ALA A 294 -4.79 6.72 -1.23
N VAL A 295 -6.00 6.52 -1.76
CA VAL A 295 -7.08 5.79 -1.11
C VAL A 295 -7.70 4.80 -2.10
N VAL A 296 -8.15 3.65 -1.59
CA VAL A 296 -9.01 2.72 -2.31
C VAL A 296 -10.35 2.65 -1.61
N CYS A 297 -11.42 2.98 -2.33
CA CYS A 297 -12.81 2.92 -1.87
C CYS A 297 -13.43 1.60 -2.37
N GLU A 298 -13.74 0.70 -1.46
CA GLU A 298 -14.51 -0.52 -1.71
C GLU A 298 -15.97 -0.25 -1.33
N LEU A 299 -16.85 -0.30 -2.34
CA LEU A 299 -18.26 0.06 -2.22
C LEU A 299 -19.15 -1.13 -2.59
N GLY A 300 -20.21 -1.35 -1.85
CA GLY A 300 -21.18 -2.43 -2.07
C GLY A 300 -22.42 -2.30 -1.18
N PRO A 301 -23.49 -3.02 -1.50
CA PRO A 301 -23.63 -3.97 -2.60
C PRO A 301 -23.84 -3.31 -3.96
N VAL A 302 -23.77 -4.10 -5.03
CA VAL A 302 -23.80 -3.62 -6.42
C VAL A 302 -25.03 -2.79 -6.76
N ASP A 303 -26.19 -3.26 -6.34
CA ASP A 303 -27.49 -2.63 -6.60
C ASP A 303 -27.60 -1.24 -5.91
N GLU A 304 -27.14 -1.12 -4.67
CA GLU A 304 -27.12 0.14 -3.94
C GLU A 304 -26.18 1.15 -4.61
N VAL A 305 -24.97 0.72 -4.97
CA VAL A 305 -23.97 1.56 -5.63
C VAL A 305 -24.43 2.06 -6.99
N VAL A 306 -25.12 1.20 -7.76
CA VAL A 306 -25.65 1.59 -9.08
C VAL A 306 -26.78 2.60 -8.94
N VAL A 307 -27.73 2.37 -8.03
CA VAL A 307 -28.87 3.28 -7.79
C VAL A 307 -28.40 4.63 -7.28
N GLN A 308 -27.42 4.66 -6.39
CA GLN A 308 -26.93 5.89 -5.74
C GLN A 308 -25.72 6.50 -6.44
N SER A 309 -25.37 6.05 -7.64
CA SER A 309 -24.14 6.44 -8.36
C SER A 309 -23.94 7.96 -8.48
N ALA A 310 -25.03 8.74 -8.66
CA ALA A 310 -24.94 10.19 -8.75
C ALA A 310 -24.58 10.86 -7.42
N ASP A 311 -25.20 10.40 -6.34
CA ASP A 311 -24.97 10.93 -4.98
C ASP A 311 -23.59 10.51 -4.47
N LEU A 312 -23.16 9.27 -4.78
CA LEU A 312 -21.83 8.77 -4.49
C LEU A 312 -20.73 9.58 -5.21
N ALA A 313 -20.95 9.93 -6.49
CA ALA A 313 -20.01 10.78 -7.22
C ALA A 313 -19.90 12.16 -6.58
N THR A 314 -21.01 12.73 -6.15
CA THR A 314 -21.05 14.03 -5.46
C THR A 314 -20.35 13.96 -4.10
N ALA A 315 -20.58 12.90 -3.32
CA ALA A 315 -19.93 12.66 -2.03
C ALA A 315 -18.42 12.48 -2.17
N LEU A 316 -17.96 11.65 -3.11
CA LEU A 316 -16.54 11.47 -3.40
C LEU A 316 -15.87 12.79 -3.80
N THR A 317 -16.53 13.56 -4.67
CA THR A 317 -16.03 14.88 -5.11
C THR A 317 -15.91 15.85 -3.94
N ARG A 318 -16.90 15.89 -3.04
CA ARG A 318 -16.85 16.72 -1.83
C ARG A 318 -15.72 16.30 -0.88
N GLY A 319 -15.53 15.00 -0.67
CA GLY A 319 -14.42 14.47 0.14
C GLY A 319 -13.05 14.86 -0.41
N ILE A 320 -12.87 14.77 -1.75
CA ILE A 320 -11.65 15.20 -2.43
C ILE A 320 -11.46 16.72 -2.32
N ALA A 321 -12.50 17.52 -2.53
CA ALA A 321 -12.45 18.98 -2.39
C ALA A 321 -12.08 19.39 -0.96
N ALA A 322 -12.73 18.80 0.03
CA ALA A 322 -12.42 19.04 1.44
C ALA A 322 -10.96 18.68 1.79
N TRP A 323 -10.44 17.60 1.21
CA TRP A 323 -9.04 17.23 1.39
C TRP A 323 -8.06 18.26 0.79
N VAL A 324 -8.38 18.84 -0.36
CA VAL A 324 -7.56 19.86 -1.02
C VAL A 324 -7.60 21.18 -0.24
N GLU A 325 -8.77 21.59 0.27
CA GLU A 325 -9.00 22.90 0.89
C GLU A 325 -8.50 22.99 2.35
N HIS A 326 -8.60 21.91 3.12
CA HIS A 326 -8.31 21.95 4.56
C HIS A 326 -6.81 21.77 4.86
N ARG A 327 -6.29 22.59 5.77
CA ARG A 327 -4.94 22.44 6.34
C ARG A 327 -4.82 21.17 7.18
N LEU A 328 -3.65 20.56 7.15
CA LEU A 328 -3.18 19.76 8.29
C LEU A 328 -2.90 20.75 9.43
N ASP A 329 -3.89 20.98 10.30
CA ASP A 329 -3.66 21.73 11.51
C ASP A 329 -2.64 20.98 12.38
N GLY A 330 -1.60 21.70 12.81
CA GLY A 330 -0.35 21.16 13.32
C GLY A 330 -0.44 20.39 14.64
N THR A 331 -0.89 19.14 14.55
CA THR A 331 -0.68 18.12 15.60
C THR A 331 -0.08 16.88 14.94
N LEU A 332 1.27 16.86 14.89
CA LEU A 332 2.08 15.64 14.76
C LEU A 332 2.54 15.23 16.15
#